data_ed1693a9e90c6570fd715c6407fd1721
#
_entry.id   ed1693a9e90c6570fd715c6407fd1721
#
_cell.length_a   1.000
_cell.length_b   1.000
_cell.length_c   1.000
_cell.angle_alpha   90.00
_cell.angle_beta   90.00
_cell.angle_gamma   90.00
#
_symmetry.space_group_name_H-M   'P 1'
#
loop_
_entity.id
_entity.type
_entity.pdbx_description
1 polymer ?
#
loop_
_entity_poly.entity_id
_entity_poly.type
_entity_poly.pdbx_seq_one_letter_code
_entity_poly.pdbx_strand_id
1 'polypeptide(L)'
;MAAPSFQDQIIRDQINKALPLADIAKTPNAVAWTMLQTFPPNNAAAGLPPADKIVSDSVSSVAVQDGSIHITFGNRANGVINGKLLTLRAAVVEDAPIVPVTWVCGYAEAPEKMTLHGQNQTNIPASFLPFACRSRAKK
;
A
#
# COMPACT_ATOMS: atom_id res chain seq x y z
N MET A 1 31.72 2.27 0.69
CA MET A 1 30.31 2.25 0.41
C MET A 1 29.98 3.14 -0.77
N ALA A 2 29.26 2.63 -1.75
CA ALA A 2 28.91 3.41 -2.93
C ALA A 2 27.69 4.28 -2.63
N ALA A 3 27.68 5.50 -3.18
CA ALA A 3 26.49 6.35 -3.12
C ALA A 3 25.37 5.71 -3.96
N PRO A 4 24.11 5.96 -3.61
CA PRO A 4 23.00 5.51 -4.45
C PRO A 4 23.13 6.12 -5.85
N SER A 5 22.80 5.34 -6.86
CA SER A 5 22.81 5.85 -8.21
C SER A 5 21.71 6.88 -8.40
N PHE A 6 21.86 7.71 -9.42
CA PHE A 6 20.81 8.66 -9.79
C PHE A 6 19.51 7.94 -10.13
N GLN A 7 19.62 6.78 -10.81
CA GLN A 7 18.47 5.99 -11.15
C GLN A 7 17.75 5.45 -9.89
N ASP A 8 18.52 5.04 -8.88
CA ASP A 8 17.90 4.58 -7.62
C ASP A 8 17.11 5.69 -6.95
N GLN A 9 17.63 6.92 -7.00
CA GLN A 9 16.92 8.06 -6.44
C GLN A 9 15.64 8.36 -7.18
N ILE A 10 15.64 8.23 -8.51
CA ILE A 10 14.44 8.39 -9.31
C ILE A 10 13.38 7.36 -8.92
N ILE A 11 13.80 6.11 -8.75
CA ILE A 11 12.89 5.03 -8.36
C ILE A 11 12.26 5.32 -7.01
N ARG A 12 13.08 5.69 -6.03
CA ARG A 12 12.58 6.02 -4.68
C ARG A 12 11.61 7.19 -4.72
N ASP A 13 11.91 8.19 -5.52
CA ASP A 13 11.04 9.35 -5.66
C ASP A 13 9.69 8.98 -6.28
N GLN A 14 9.70 8.11 -7.30
CA GLN A 14 8.47 7.65 -7.91
C GLN A 14 7.59 6.90 -6.91
N ILE A 15 8.20 6.05 -6.08
CA ILE A 15 7.47 5.33 -5.06
C ILE A 15 6.88 6.28 -4.02
N ASN A 16 7.68 7.25 -3.55
CA ASN A 16 7.20 8.22 -2.57
C ASN A 16 6.02 9.04 -3.11
N LYS A 17 6.06 9.40 -4.38
CA LYS A 17 4.98 10.17 -5.00
C LYS A 17 3.73 9.34 -5.25
N ALA A 18 3.88 8.02 -5.34
CA ALA A 18 2.74 7.13 -5.55
C ALA A 18 1.92 6.91 -4.27
N LEU A 19 2.56 6.97 -3.11
CA LEU A 19 1.89 6.65 -1.85
C LEU A 19 0.66 7.51 -1.58
N PRO A 20 0.66 8.83 -1.81
CA PRO A 20 -0.54 9.63 -1.60
C PRO A 20 -1.74 9.18 -2.44
N LEU A 21 -1.51 8.55 -3.57
CA LEU A 21 -2.61 8.07 -4.41
C LEU A 21 -3.40 6.97 -3.70
N ALA A 22 -2.74 6.19 -2.85
CA ALA A 22 -3.41 5.16 -2.06
C ALA A 22 -4.35 5.74 -1.01
N ASP A 23 -4.16 7.01 -0.62
CA ASP A 23 -5.01 7.64 0.38
C ASP A 23 -6.47 7.71 -0.08
N ILE A 24 -6.70 7.74 -1.39
CA ILE A 24 -8.06 7.69 -1.95
C ILE A 24 -8.79 6.43 -1.45
N ALA A 25 -8.09 5.33 -1.30
CA ALA A 25 -8.67 4.05 -0.89
C ALA A 25 -8.70 3.87 0.62
N LYS A 26 -7.94 4.63 1.39
CA LYS A 26 -7.83 4.42 2.84
C LYS A 26 -9.14 4.74 3.55
N THR A 27 -9.74 5.90 3.28
CA THR A 27 -10.93 6.34 3.98
C THR A 27 -12.10 5.38 3.81
N PRO A 28 -12.49 4.95 2.59
CA PRO A 28 -13.60 4.00 2.45
C PRO A 28 -13.37 2.69 3.19
N ASN A 29 -12.12 2.20 3.20
CA ASN A 29 -11.79 0.97 3.90
C ASN A 29 -11.91 1.15 5.42
N ALA A 30 -11.40 2.26 5.95
CA ALA A 30 -11.47 2.53 7.38
C ALA A 30 -12.92 2.71 7.84
N VAL A 31 -13.74 3.39 7.03
CA VAL A 31 -15.17 3.56 7.35
C VAL A 31 -15.88 2.22 7.38
N ALA A 32 -15.60 1.36 6.39
CA ALA A 32 -16.22 0.03 6.36
C ALA A 32 -15.86 -0.79 7.60
N TRP A 33 -14.61 -0.73 8.03
CA TRP A 33 -14.19 -1.42 9.25
C TRP A 33 -14.93 -0.90 10.47
N THR A 34 -14.98 0.42 10.63
CA THR A 34 -15.65 1.03 11.78
C THR A 34 -17.13 0.66 11.84
N MET A 35 -17.80 0.64 10.68
CA MET A 35 -19.24 0.42 10.63
C MET A 35 -19.61 -1.06 10.64
N LEU A 36 -18.81 -1.91 9.99
CA LEU A 36 -19.21 -3.30 9.68
C LEU A 36 -18.22 -4.35 10.16
N GLN A 37 -17.06 -3.94 10.65
CA GLN A 37 -15.95 -4.83 11.00
C GLN A 37 -15.58 -5.80 9.85
N THR A 38 -15.65 -5.28 8.63
CA THR A 38 -15.27 -6.03 7.44
C THR A 38 -14.72 -5.05 6.42
N PHE A 39 -13.83 -5.52 5.56
CA PHE A 39 -13.25 -4.69 4.52
C PHE A 39 -13.87 -5.02 3.17
N PRO A 40 -14.03 -4.00 2.30
CA PRO A 40 -14.54 -4.24 0.95
C PRO A 40 -13.66 -5.21 0.18
N PRO A 41 -14.24 -6.16 -0.57
CA PRO A 41 -13.43 -7.11 -1.34
C PRO A 41 -12.82 -6.51 -2.60
N ASN A 42 -13.31 -5.37 -3.08
CA ASN A 42 -12.82 -4.77 -4.32
C ASN A 42 -13.18 -3.29 -4.37
N ASN A 43 -12.74 -2.63 -5.43
CA ASN A 43 -12.97 -1.20 -5.60
C ASN A 43 -14.45 -0.85 -5.67
N ALA A 44 -15.23 -1.63 -6.40
CA ALA A 44 -16.67 -1.36 -6.55
C ALA A 44 -17.37 -1.40 -5.19
N ALA A 45 -17.08 -2.40 -4.36
CA ALA A 45 -17.66 -2.52 -3.03
C ALA A 45 -17.24 -1.38 -2.11
N ALA A 46 -16.10 -0.77 -2.36
CA ALA A 46 -15.61 0.37 -1.59
C ALA A 46 -16.13 1.71 -2.12
N GLY A 47 -16.91 1.70 -3.20
CA GLY A 47 -17.38 2.94 -3.81
C GLY A 47 -16.31 3.70 -4.56
N LEU A 48 -15.28 3.02 -5.00
CA LEU A 48 -14.15 3.62 -5.71
C LEU A 48 -14.26 3.39 -7.21
N PRO A 49 -13.61 4.23 -8.02
CA PRO A 49 -13.49 3.95 -9.45
C PRO A 49 -12.82 2.60 -9.68
N PRO A 50 -12.95 2.01 -10.88
CA PRO A 50 -12.19 0.82 -11.23
C PRO A 50 -10.70 1.04 -10.98
N ALA A 51 -10.01 -0.04 -10.60
CA ALA A 51 -8.59 0.07 -10.22
C ALA A 51 -7.73 0.72 -11.29
N ASP A 52 -8.00 0.43 -12.56
CA ASP A 52 -7.24 0.99 -13.69
C ASP A 52 -7.60 2.44 -14.02
N LYS A 53 -8.47 3.06 -13.24
CA LYS A 53 -8.80 4.49 -13.34
C LYS A 53 -8.17 5.31 -12.23
N ILE A 54 -7.56 4.66 -11.24
CA ILE A 54 -6.82 5.38 -10.19
C ILE A 54 -5.34 5.31 -10.59
N VAL A 55 -4.92 6.31 -11.33
CA VAL A 55 -3.65 6.29 -12.05
C VAL A 55 -2.87 7.58 -11.83
N SER A 56 -1.57 7.51 -12.12
CA SER A 56 -0.71 8.68 -12.13
C SER A 56 0.39 8.45 -13.17
N ASP A 57 1.36 9.36 -13.21
CA ASP A 57 2.50 9.23 -14.12
C ASP A 57 3.24 7.90 -13.94
N SER A 58 3.32 7.39 -12.72
CA SER A 58 4.06 6.17 -12.44
C SER A 58 3.19 5.03 -11.88
N VAL A 59 1.88 5.21 -11.79
CA VAL A 59 0.95 4.20 -11.27
C VAL A 59 -0.07 3.83 -12.33
N SER A 60 -0.21 2.54 -12.60
CA SER A 60 -1.17 2.06 -13.57
C SER A 60 -2.48 1.57 -12.95
N SER A 61 -2.49 1.26 -11.66
CA SER A 61 -3.73 0.89 -10.98
C SER A 61 -3.57 0.96 -9.47
N VAL A 62 -4.71 1.16 -8.78
CA VAL A 62 -4.81 1.03 -7.33
C VAL A 62 -6.04 0.18 -7.04
N ALA A 63 -5.81 -1.01 -6.49
CA ALA A 63 -6.87 -2.00 -6.25
C ALA A 63 -7.03 -2.29 -4.78
N VAL A 64 -8.28 -2.36 -4.34
CA VAL A 64 -8.66 -2.73 -2.97
C VAL A 64 -8.99 -4.21 -2.93
N GLN A 65 -8.54 -4.91 -1.89
CA GLN A 65 -8.83 -6.33 -1.72
C GLN A 65 -8.79 -6.70 -0.24
N ASP A 66 -9.96 -6.82 0.38
CA ASP A 66 -10.10 -7.42 1.72
C ASP A 66 -9.18 -6.83 2.79
N GLY A 67 -8.94 -5.54 2.76
CA GLY A 67 -8.05 -4.85 3.71
C GLY A 67 -6.70 -4.50 3.14
N SER A 68 -6.41 -4.92 1.91
CA SER A 68 -5.19 -4.51 1.21
C SER A 68 -5.49 -3.43 0.18
N ILE A 69 -4.51 -2.56 -0.04
CA ILE A 69 -4.51 -1.60 -1.13
C ILE A 69 -3.27 -1.91 -1.95
N HIS A 70 -3.45 -2.35 -3.19
CA HIS A 70 -2.36 -2.72 -4.08
C HIS A 70 -2.11 -1.61 -5.09
N ILE A 71 -0.92 -1.03 -5.04
CA ILE A 71 -0.46 -0.04 -6.02
C ILE A 71 0.37 -0.79 -7.05
N THR A 72 -0.05 -0.77 -8.31
CA THR A 72 0.74 -1.33 -9.41
C THR A 72 1.44 -0.20 -10.13
N PHE A 73 2.76 -0.27 -10.23
CA PHE A 73 3.54 0.73 -10.94
C PHE A 73 3.51 0.44 -12.44
N GLY A 74 3.42 1.50 -13.22
CA GLY A 74 3.31 1.38 -14.66
C GLY A 74 3.41 2.74 -15.32
N ASN A 75 2.82 2.86 -16.51
CA ASN A 75 2.89 4.09 -17.28
C ASN A 75 4.35 4.49 -17.47
N ARG A 76 4.80 5.61 -16.88
CA ARG A 76 6.19 6.06 -17.03
C ARG A 76 7.07 5.63 -15.87
N ALA A 77 6.65 4.65 -15.07
CA ALA A 77 7.49 4.15 -13.98
C ALA A 77 8.80 3.62 -14.55
N ASN A 78 9.87 3.78 -13.76
CA ASN A 78 11.17 3.21 -14.12
C ASN A 78 11.03 1.72 -14.41
N GLY A 79 11.76 1.21 -15.39
CA GLY A 79 11.66 -0.19 -15.80
C GLY A 79 11.91 -1.19 -14.68
N VAL A 80 12.70 -0.82 -13.68
CA VAL A 80 12.98 -1.70 -12.54
C VAL A 80 11.72 -1.99 -11.73
N ILE A 81 10.80 -1.03 -11.62
CA ILE A 81 9.58 -1.21 -10.85
C ILE A 81 8.31 -1.31 -11.70
N ASN A 82 8.43 -1.13 -13.00
CA ASN A 82 7.28 -1.22 -13.90
C ASN A 82 6.66 -2.61 -13.79
N GLY A 83 5.34 -2.67 -13.54
CA GLY A 83 4.62 -3.92 -13.34
C GLY A 83 4.71 -4.50 -11.95
N LYS A 84 5.48 -3.90 -11.06
CA LYS A 84 5.61 -4.39 -9.69
C LYS A 84 4.61 -3.71 -8.78
N LEU A 85 4.36 -4.37 -7.63
CA LEU A 85 3.33 -3.94 -6.69
C LEU A 85 3.92 -3.53 -5.35
N LEU A 86 3.27 -2.51 -4.76
CA LEU A 86 3.47 -2.15 -3.36
C LEU A 86 2.10 -2.23 -2.68
N THR A 87 2.01 -3.02 -1.61
CA THR A 87 0.76 -3.22 -0.89
C THR A 87 0.78 -2.50 0.45
N LEU A 88 -0.34 -1.85 0.76
CA LEU A 88 -0.61 -1.37 2.11
C LEU A 88 -1.69 -2.27 2.70
N ARG A 89 -1.52 -2.70 3.95
CA ARG A 89 -2.51 -3.54 4.61
C ARG A 89 -3.05 -2.84 5.84
N ALA A 90 -4.35 -3.06 6.09
CA ALA A 90 -5.01 -2.51 7.26
C ALA A 90 -4.64 -3.32 8.50
N ALA A 91 -4.14 -2.65 9.53
CA ALA A 91 -3.93 -3.23 10.85
C ALA A 91 -5.00 -2.69 11.78
N VAL A 92 -5.69 -3.58 12.46
CA VAL A 92 -6.84 -3.24 13.31
C VAL A 92 -6.74 -3.95 14.65
N VAL A 93 -7.48 -3.43 15.63
CA VAL A 93 -7.69 -4.14 16.88
C VAL A 93 -8.99 -4.93 16.74
N GLU A 94 -8.89 -6.26 16.75
CA GLU A 94 -10.07 -7.10 16.59
C GLU A 94 -11.06 -6.83 17.72
N ASP A 95 -12.33 -6.84 17.40
CA ASP A 95 -13.43 -6.60 18.35
C ASP A 95 -13.44 -5.20 18.96
N ALA A 96 -12.66 -4.27 18.40
CA ALA A 96 -12.63 -2.88 18.86
C ALA A 96 -12.63 -1.93 17.66
N PRO A 97 -13.70 -1.89 16.88
CA PRO A 97 -13.71 -1.12 15.62
C PRO A 97 -13.62 0.38 15.80
N ILE A 98 -13.77 0.89 17.02
CA ILE A 98 -13.57 2.30 17.32
C ILE A 98 -12.10 2.71 17.22
N VAL A 99 -11.18 1.75 17.37
CA VAL A 99 -9.75 2.04 17.26
C VAL A 99 -9.42 2.25 15.79
N PRO A 100 -8.79 3.39 15.44
CA PRO A 100 -8.51 3.69 14.03
C PRO A 100 -7.63 2.64 13.37
N VAL A 101 -7.87 2.43 12.07
CA VAL A 101 -7.03 1.56 11.26
C VAL A 101 -5.63 2.17 11.13
N THR A 102 -4.60 1.35 11.30
CA THR A 102 -3.22 1.73 10.99
C THR A 102 -2.84 1.06 9.67
N TRP A 103 -2.36 1.85 8.71
CA TRP A 103 -1.98 1.30 7.40
C TRP A 103 -0.51 0.91 7.42
N VAL A 104 -0.26 -0.37 7.15
CA VAL A 104 1.09 -0.94 7.19
C VAL A 104 1.58 -1.12 5.76
N CYS A 105 2.68 -0.47 5.43
CA CYS A 105 3.21 -0.42 4.07
C CYS A 105 4.24 -1.51 3.84
N GLY A 106 4.12 -2.19 2.70
CA GLY A 106 5.17 -3.07 2.19
C GLY A 106 5.53 -4.19 3.15
N TYR A 107 6.80 -4.24 3.51
CA TYR A 107 7.33 -5.31 4.36
C TYR A 107 7.32 -4.98 5.85
N ALA A 108 6.77 -3.83 6.23
CA ALA A 108 6.74 -3.44 7.63
C ALA A 108 5.84 -4.38 8.44
N GLU A 109 6.12 -4.49 9.72
CA GLU A 109 5.33 -5.30 10.64
C GLU A 109 4.17 -4.49 11.23
N ALA A 110 3.11 -5.19 11.63
CA ALA A 110 2.01 -4.55 12.32
C ALA A 110 2.44 -4.08 13.71
N PRO A 111 1.84 -2.98 14.22
CA PRO A 111 2.02 -2.64 15.64
C PRO A 111 1.55 -3.78 16.53
N GLU A 112 2.11 -3.84 17.76
CA GLU A 112 1.67 -4.85 18.71
C GLU A 112 0.17 -4.74 18.99
N LYS A 113 -0.46 -5.89 19.17
CA LYS A 113 -1.89 -6.01 19.46
C LYS A 113 -2.80 -5.65 18.29
N MET A 114 -2.25 -5.39 17.11
CA MET A 114 -3.03 -5.17 15.91
C MET A 114 -2.90 -6.36 14.97
N THR A 115 -3.97 -6.63 14.25
CA THR A 115 -4.04 -7.74 13.31
C THR A 115 -4.10 -7.19 11.89
N LEU A 116 -3.26 -7.72 11.01
CA LEU A 116 -3.27 -7.34 9.59
C LEU A 116 -4.38 -8.06 8.85
N HIS A 117 -5.04 -7.32 7.97
CA HIS A 117 -6.01 -7.86 7.04
C HIS A 117 -5.50 -7.72 5.61
N GLY A 118 -5.89 -8.64 4.75
CA GLY A 118 -5.50 -8.65 3.36
C GLY A 118 -4.17 -9.32 3.12
N GLN A 119 -3.88 -9.55 1.84
CA GLN A 119 -2.65 -10.18 1.42
C GLN A 119 -1.62 -9.13 1.04
N ASN A 120 -0.35 -9.43 1.31
CA ASN A 120 0.75 -8.58 0.91
C ASN A 120 1.31 -9.08 -0.42
N GLN A 121 1.09 -8.31 -1.47
CA GLN A 121 1.59 -8.63 -2.80
C GLN A 121 2.83 -7.81 -3.18
N THR A 122 3.43 -7.12 -2.20
CA THR A 122 4.62 -6.32 -2.44
C THR A 122 5.73 -7.17 -3.02
N ASN A 123 6.28 -6.75 -4.16
CA ASN A 123 7.40 -7.45 -4.79
C ASN A 123 8.47 -6.48 -5.28
N ILE A 124 8.52 -5.28 -4.71
CA ILE A 124 9.58 -4.32 -4.96
C ILE A 124 10.69 -4.57 -3.93
N PRO A 125 11.97 -4.58 -4.34
CA PRO A 125 13.05 -4.73 -3.39
C PRO A 125 12.98 -3.66 -2.29
N ALA A 126 13.19 -4.08 -1.05
CA ALA A 126 13.06 -3.21 0.12
C ALA A 126 13.96 -1.98 0.03
N SER A 127 15.11 -2.10 -0.63
CA SER A 127 16.07 -1.00 -0.74
C SER A 127 15.50 0.22 -1.47
N PHE A 128 14.46 0.04 -2.30
CA PHE A 128 13.81 1.16 -2.99
C PHE A 128 12.66 1.75 -2.20
N LEU A 129 12.23 1.10 -1.13
CA LEU A 129 11.05 1.53 -0.39
C LEU A 129 11.42 2.56 0.68
N PRO A 130 10.48 3.46 1.03
CA PRO A 130 10.68 4.32 2.20
C PRO A 130 10.91 3.48 3.45
N PHE A 131 11.59 4.07 4.42
CA PHE A 131 11.93 3.37 5.66
C PHE A 131 10.67 2.78 6.33
N ALA A 132 9.57 3.52 6.32
CA ALA A 132 8.32 3.06 6.93
C ALA A 132 7.74 1.81 6.26
N CYS A 133 8.18 1.48 5.04
CA CYS A 133 7.70 0.31 4.31
C CYS A 133 8.65 -0.87 4.39
N ARG A 134 9.67 -0.80 5.24
CA ARG A 134 10.65 -1.86 5.38
C ARG A 134 10.43 -2.60 6.69
N SER A 135 10.83 -3.89 6.68
CA SER A 135 10.81 -4.67 7.92
C SER A 135 11.82 -4.11 8.91
N ARG A 136 11.43 -4.03 10.17
CA ARG A 136 12.31 -3.66 11.27
C ARG A 136 12.82 -4.87 12.03
N ALA A 137 12.35 -6.06 11.63
CA ALA A 137 12.76 -7.29 12.29
C ALA A 137 14.26 -7.51 12.09
N LYS A 138 14.93 -7.93 13.14
CA LYS A 138 16.34 -8.26 13.05
C LYS A 138 16.51 -9.66 12.49
N LYS A 139 17.57 -9.84 11.74
CA LYS A 139 17.90 -11.14 11.18
C LYS A 139 18.70 -11.98 12.17
#